data_ed6c11f1de4ea63a1a129714c40dbb83
#
_entry.id   ed6c11f1de4ea63a1a129714c40dbb83
#
_cell.length_a   1.000
_cell.length_b   1.000
_cell.length_c   1.000
_cell.angle_alpha   90.00
_cell.angle_beta   90.00
_cell.angle_gamma   90.00
#
_symmetry.space_group_name_H-M   'P 1'
#
loop_
_entity.id
_entity.type
_entity.pdbx_description
1 polymer ?
#
loop_
_entity_poly.entity_id
_entity_poly.type
_entity_poly.pdbx_seq_one_letter_code
_entity_poly.pdbx_strand_id
1 'polypeptide(L)'
;AAGQSNMEHSLFSAAGGLEAAEKMNNPNIRLFTVPRRTEPGYKGHRWHFESVKAEDEPWQLCSEQAALHFSAVGGLFGELLQKSENVAVGIISCNFGGTRIEAFIDQRRIFSNPKLKRLSDFCSDTLERLDMDEYDRQCETFYKKMTDECIACDALELFKKLGLHDFARCSPIKWPELPQPGPRWENWPGVLYKNMVKRIIPFSLGGVLWYQGESNTY
;
A
#
# COMPACT_ATOMS: atom_id res chain seq x y z
N ALA A 1 9.88 -1.49 6.48
CA ALA A 1 8.67 -2.29 6.65
C ALA A 1 7.96 -2.42 5.30
N ALA A 2 7.74 -3.64 4.82
CA ALA A 2 7.11 -3.88 3.53
C ALA A 2 6.19 -5.09 3.59
N GLY A 3 5.14 -5.10 2.76
CA GLY A 3 4.15 -6.17 2.73
C GLY A 3 2.77 -5.70 2.31
N GLN A 4 1.73 -6.35 2.82
CA GLN A 4 0.34 -6.04 2.52
C GLN A 4 -0.42 -5.51 3.75
N SER A 5 -1.73 -5.75 3.83
CA SER A 5 -2.64 -5.15 4.82
C SER A 5 -2.18 -5.26 6.27
N ASN A 6 -1.64 -6.39 6.71
CA ASN A 6 -1.16 -6.53 8.09
C ASN A 6 0.09 -5.68 8.39
N MET A 7 0.97 -5.46 7.39
CA MET A 7 2.07 -4.51 7.53
C MET A 7 1.58 -3.06 7.43
N GLU A 8 0.54 -2.82 6.63
CA GLU A 8 -0.05 -1.51 6.43
C GLU A 8 -0.86 -1.03 7.64
N HIS A 9 -1.41 -1.96 8.41
CA HIS A 9 -2.31 -1.70 9.54
C HIS A 9 -1.71 -0.65 10.48
N SER A 10 -2.43 0.47 10.63
CA SER A 10 -1.95 1.62 11.42
C SER A 10 -2.17 1.42 12.91
N LEU A 11 -1.44 2.16 13.74
CA LEU A 11 -1.71 2.20 15.18
C LEU A 11 -3.12 2.66 15.49
N PHE A 12 -3.68 3.59 14.71
CA PHE A 12 -5.07 4.04 14.89
C PHE A 12 -6.08 2.89 14.88
N SER A 13 -5.86 1.88 14.05
CA SER A 13 -6.75 0.73 13.90
C SER A 13 -6.35 -0.48 14.75
N ALA A 14 -5.20 -0.43 15.41
CA ALA A 14 -4.68 -1.53 16.22
C ALA A 14 -5.25 -1.50 17.64
N ALA A 15 -5.47 -2.68 18.24
CA ALA A 15 -5.84 -2.76 19.64
C ALA A 15 -4.74 -2.16 20.54
N GLY A 16 -5.10 -1.20 21.40
CA GLY A 16 -4.14 -0.46 22.23
C GLY A 16 -3.25 0.52 21.45
N GLY A 17 -3.58 0.78 20.18
CA GLY A 17 -2.75 1.61 19.30
C GLY A 17 -2.76 3.09 19.68
N LEU A 18 -3.88 3.61 20.19
CA LEU A 18 -3.96 4.99 20.70
C LEU A 18 -2.99 5.21 21.86
N GLU A 19 -3.05 4.35 22.88
CA GLU A 19 -2.16 4.43 24.04
C GLU A 19 -0.68 4.19 23.65
N ALA A 20 -0.44 3.40 22.62
CA ALA A 20 0.91 3.21 22.08
C ALA A 20 1.40 4.48 21.37
N ALA A 21 0.56 5.11 20.55
CA ALA A 21 0.89 6.34 19.82
C ALA A 21 1.18 7.52 20.77
N GLU A 22 0.40 7.70 21.84
CA GLU A 22 0.63 8.71 22.88
C GLU A 22 2.06 8.64 23.46
N LYS A 23 2.64 7.45 23.52
CA LYS A 23 4.00 7.22 24.03
C LYS A 23 5.08 7.37 22.97
N MET A 24 4.69 7.45 21.70
CA MET A 24 5.61 7.53 20.56
C MET A 24 5.93 9.00 20.21
N ASN A 25 6.73 9.64 21.03
CA ASN A 25 7.27 10.97 20.74
C ASN A 25 8.81 10.91 20.85
N ASN A 26 9.47 10.40 19.80
CA ASN A 26 10.87 10.10 19.82
C ASN A 26 11.65 10.90 18.75
N PRO A 27 12.47 11.91 19.14
CA PRO A 27 13.19 12.74 18.19
C PRO A 27 14.29 12.00 17.43
N ASN A 28 14.66 10.80 17.84
CA ASN A 28 15.65 9.95 17.19
C ASN A 28 15.00 8.98 16.16
N ILE A 29 13.69 9.03 15.99
CA ILE A 29 13.00 8.21 14.98
C ILE A 29 12.43 9.10 13.86
N ARG A 30 12.60 8.65 12.64
CA ARG A 30 12.00 9.23 11.43
C ARG A 30 11.13 8.21 10.74
N LEU A 31 9.97 8.65 10.30
CA LEU A 31 8.96 7.85 9.62
C LEU A 31 8.80 8.35 8.18
N PHE A 32 8.81 7.44 7.23
CA PHE A 32 8.59 7.75 5.82
C PHE A 32 7.64 6.71 5.22
N THR A 33 6.55 7.18 4.61
CA THR A 33 5.61 6.30 3.90
C THR A 33 5.80 6.46 2.39
N VAL A 34 6.10 5.35 1.72
CA VAL A 34 6.18 5.33 0.25
C VAL A 34 4.77 5.47 -0.31
N PRO A 35 4.50 6.49 -1.15
CA PRO A 35 3.20 6.64 -1.78
C PRO A 35 2.81 5.40 -2.57
N ARG A 36 1.59 4.94 -2.39
CA ARG A 36 1.05 3.78 -3.11
C ARG A 36 0.73 4.17 -4.54
N ARG A 37 1.40 3.53 -5.49
CA ARG A 37 1.22 3.81 -6.91
C ARG A 37 1.35 2.53 -7.72
N THR A 38 0.43 2.33 -8.65
CA THR A 38 0.54 1.29 -9.67
C THR A 38 1.10 1.84 -10.97
N GLU A 39 1.09 3.19 -11.15
CA GLU A 39 1.65 3.87 -12.32
C GLU A 39 1.95 5.33 -12.04
N PRO A 40 2.77 6.02 -12.90
CA PRO A 40 2.94 7.46 -12.83
C PRO A 40 1.61 8.18 -13.04
N GLY A 41 1.25 9.11 -12.14
CA GLY A 41 -0.03 9.83 -12.20
C GLY A 41 -1.21 9.13 -11.54
N TYR A 42 -1.04 7.91 -11.05
CA TYR A 42 -2.06 7.21 -10.28
C TYR A 42 -2.46 8.02 -9.04
N LYS A 43 -3.73 8.37 -8.95
CA LYS A 43 -4.26 9.18 -7.83
C LYS A 43 -4.73 8.33 -6.64
N GLY A 44 -4.42 7.03 -6.67
CA GLY A 44 -4.78 6.09 -5.62
C GLY A 44 -6.20 5.56 -5.70
N HIS A 45 -6.39 4.36 -5.17
CA HIS A 45 -7.72 3.86 -4.81
C HIS A 45 -8.18 4.57 -3.55
N ARG A 46 -9.39 5.04 -3.54
CA ARG A 46 -10.01 5.72 -2.41
C ARG A 46 -10.24 4.82 -1.19
N TRP A 47 -9.99 3.52 -1.30
CA TRP A 47 -9.98 2.57 -0.18
C TRP A 47 -8.93 2.88 0.90
N HIS A 48 -7.94 3.71 0.57
CA HIS A 48 -6.86 4.10 1.45
C HIS A 48 -6.98 5.60 1.76
N PHE A 49 -8.13 6.01 2.28
CA PHE A 49 -8.55 7.40 2.45
C PHE A 49 -7.56 8.33 3.15
N GLU A 50 -6.70 7.79 3.98
CA GLU A 50 -5.80 8.62 4.79
C GLU A 50 -4.35 8.65 4.30
N SER A 51 -3.98 7.79 3.35
CA SER A 51 -2.57 7.62 2.98
C SER A 51 -2.23 7.81 1.52
N VAL A 52 -3.20 8.18 0.67
CA VAL A 52 -2.93 8.46 -0.74
C VAL A 52 -2.70 9.94 -0.92
N LYS A 53 -1.61 10.45 -0.39
CA LYS A 53 -1.03 11.65 -0.91
C LYS A 53 -0.26 11.27 -2.17
N ALA A 54 -0.70 11.79 -3.31
CA ALA A 54 -0.08 11.51 -4.61
C ALA A 54 1.36 12.06 -4.71
N GLU A 55 1.76 12.84 -3.73
CA GLU A 55 3.06 13.50 -3.63
C GLU A 55 3.91 12.80 -2.55
N ASP A 56 5.22 12.84 -2.73
CA ASP A 56 6.16 12.32 -1.75
C ASP A 56 6.11 13.21 -0.50
N GLU A 57 5.57 12.67 0.59
CA GLU A 57 5.68 13.34 1.87
C GLU A 57 7.13 13.29 2.35
N PRO A 58 7.61 14.36 3.00
CA PRO A 58 8.93 14.36 3.59
C PRO A 58 9.00 13.35 4.76
N TRP A 59 10.20 12.98 5.14
CA TRP A 59 10.43 12.28 6.39
C TRP A 59 9.82 13.04 7.56
N GLN A 60 9.02 12.36 8.36
CA GLN A 60 8.37 12.93 9.53
C GLN A 60 9.11 12.54 10.81
N LEU A 61 9.15 13.45 11.77
CA LEU A 61 9.51 13.10 13.15
C LEU A 61 8.48 12.13 13.71
N CYS A 62 8.94 11.15 14.49
CA CYS A 62 8.05 10.28 15.23
C CYS A 62 7.39 11.08 16.35
N SER A 63 6.23 11.65 16.05
CA SER A 63 5.30 12.25 17.01
C SER A 63 4.10 11.33 17.18
N GLU A 64 3.31 11.54 18.23
CA GLU A 64 2.05 10.85 18.43
C GLU A 64 1.20 10.81 17.16
N GLN A 65 0.96 11.98 16.55
CA GLN A 65 0.14 12.10 15.35
C GLN A 65 0.74 11.36 14.14
N ALA A 66 2.06 11.46 13.92
CA ALA A 66 2.72 10.76 12.83
C ALA A 66 2.69 9.24 13.04
N ALA A 67 2.93 8.79 14.26
CA ALA A 67 2.91 7.39 14.63
C ALA A 67 1.52 6.77 14.52
N LEU A 68 0.48 7.52 14.89
CA LEU A 68 -0.91 7.05 14.88
C LEU A 68 -1.33 6.53 13.49
N HIS A 69 -0.93 7.22 12.43
CA HIS A 69 -1.27 6.87 11.05
C HIS A 69 -0.19 6.02 10.33
N PHE A 70 0.87 5.68 11.04
CA PHE A 70 1.94 4.85 10.51
C PHE A 70 1.70 3.36 10.75
N SER A 71 2.41 2.49 10.02
CA SER A 71 2.41 1.04 10.25
C SER A 71 2.63 0.71 11.73
N ALA A 72 1.70 0.02 12.37
CA ALA A 72 1.84 -0.40 13.77
C ALA A 72 3.07 -1.29 13.95
N VAL A 73 3.25 -2.29 13.08
CA VAL A 73 4.41 -3.20 13.12
C VAL A 73 5.70 -2.42 12.90
N GLY A 74 5.75 -1.56 11.87
CA GLY A 74 6.94 -0.77 11.56
C GLY A 74 7.29 0.24 12.65
N GLY A 75 6.29 0.97 13.16
CA GLY A 75 6.48 1.98 14.20
C GLY A 75 6.95 1.39 15.53
N LEU A 76 6.27 0.37 16.03
CA LEU A 76 6.64 -0.30 17.29
C LEU A 76 8.01 -0.97 17.19
N PHE A 77 8.33 -1.60 16.05
CA PHE A 77 9.66 -2.13 15.81
C PHE A 77 10.74 -1.03 15.88
N GLY A 78 10.48 0.12 15.23
CA GLY A 78 11.40 1.27 15.26
C GLY A 78 11.66 1.78 16.66
N GLU A 79 10.61 1.87 17.49
CA GLU A 79 10.72 2.23 18.91
C GLU A 79 11.60 1.24 19.70
N LEU A 80 11.35 -0.06 19.54
CA LEU A 80 12.12 -1.10 20.22
C LEU A 80 13.57 -1.08 19.77
N LEU A 81 13.82 -0.97 18.47
CA LEU A 81 15.16 -0.93 17.90
C LEU A 81 15.94 0.29 18.40
N GLN A 82 15.31 1.46 18.37
CA GLN A 82 15.96 2.69 18.86
C GLN A 82 16.33 2.59 20.34
N LYS A 83 15.45 2.02 21.16
CA LYS A 83 15.72 1.82 22.60
C LYS A 83 16.82 0.81 22.86
N SER A 84 16.87 -0.28 22.08
CA SER A 84 17.87 -1.34 22.22
C SER A 84 19.27 -0.86 21.82
N GLU A 85 19.37 -0.23 20.65
CA GLU A 85 20.64 0.12 20.04
C GLU A 85 21.12 1.55 20.39
N ASN A 86 20.23 2.39 20.92
CA ASN A 86 20.48 3.80 21.23
C ASN A 86 21.06 4.59 20.03
N VAL A 87 20.53 4.35 18.83
CA VAL A 87 20.91 5.02 17.59
C VAL A 87 19.72 5.70 16.96
N ALA A 88 19.95 6.65 16.06
CA ALA A 88 18.87 7.21 15.24
C ALA A 88 18.33 6.15 14.26
N VAL A 89 17.01 6.04 14.16
CA VAL A 89 16.32 5.03 13.33
C VAL A 89 15.41 5.70 12.33
N GLY A 90 15.53 5.33 11.05
CA GLY A 90 14.57 5.67 10.02
C GLY A 90 13.74 4.44 9.63
N ILE A 91 12.41 4.55 9.67
CA ILE A 91 11.51 3.49 9.21
C ILE A 91 10.85 3.92 7.91
N ILE A 92 11.06 3.12 6.86
CA ILE A 92 10.39 3.27 5.58
C ILE A 92 9.23 2.27 5.53
N SER A 93 8.02 2.76 5.38
CA SER A 93 6.80 1.95 5.19
C SER A 93 6.49 1.87 3.69
N CYS A 94 6.68 0.67 3.11
CA CYS A 94 6.46 0.38 1.69
C CYS A 94 5.51 -0.82 1.56
N ASN A 95 4.23 -0.60 1.77
CA ASN A 95 3.21 -1.62 1.81
C ASN A 95 1.98 -1.25 0.97
N PHE A 96 1.24 -2.26 0.55
CA PHE A 96 0.00 -2.09 -0.18
C PHE A 96 -0.95 -3.27 0.14
N GLY A 97 -2.08 -2.97 0.80
CA GLY A 97 -3.07 -3.97 1.21
C GLY A 97 -3.66 -4.74 0.02
N GLY A 98 -4.02 -6.02 0.25
CA GLY A 98 -4.63 -6.85 -0.78
C GLY A 98 -3.68 -7.33 -1.88
N THR A 99 -2.37 -7.10 -1.74
CA THR A 99 -1.42 -7.37 -2.84
C THR A 99 -0.64 -8.67 -2.66
N ARG A 100 -0.28 -9.27 -3.79
CA ARG A 100 0.53 -10.50 -3.89
C ARG A 100 2.01 -10.16 -3.94
N ILE A 101 2.85 -11.11 -3.55
CA ILE A 101 4.31 -10.94 -3.57
C ILE A 101 4.85 -10.66 -4.97
N GLU A 102 4.22 -11.21 -6.00
CA GLU A 102 4.63 -11.05 -7.40
C GLU A 102 4.65 -9.57 -7.84
N ALA A 103 3.79 -8.75 -7.27
CA ALA A 103 3.76 -7.31 -7.56
C ALA A 103 5.04 -6.58 -7.08
N PHE A 104 5.70 -7.11 -6.06
CA PHE A 104 6.94 -6.55 -5.48
C PHE A 104 8.23 -7.11 -6.10
N ILE A 105 8.15 -8.03 -7.05
CA ILE A 105 9.33 -8.63 -7.69
C ILE A 105 9.72 -7.81 -8.93
N ASP A 106 11.01 -7.53 -9.12
CA ASP A 106 11.50 -6.93 -10.37
C ASP A 106 11.07 -7.78 -11.57
N GLN A 107 10.33 -7.19 -12.49
CA GLN A 107 9.78 -7.88 -13.65
C GLN A 107 10.88 -8.58 -14.47
N ARG A 108 12.08 -8.01 -14.57
CA ARG A 108 13.24 -8.64 -15.22
C ARG A 108 13.59 -9.97 -14.55
N ARG A 109 13.45 -10.08 -13.22
CA ARG A 109 13.68 -11.34 -12.50
C ARG A 109 12.59 -12.36 -12.78
N ILE A 110 11.35 -11.92 -12.97
CA ILE A 110 10.23 -12.79 -13.34
C ILE A 110 10.50 -13.42 -14.71
N PHE A 111 10.87 -12.62 -15.70
CA PHE A 111 11.10 -13.08 -17.06
C PHE A 111 12.41 -13.89 -17.25
N SER A 112 13.41 -13.66 -16.41
CA SER A 112 14.70 -14.37 -16.50
C SER A 112 14.76 -15.66 -15.68
N ASN A 113 13.80 -15.92 -14.81
CA ASN A 113 13.83 -17.08 -13.91
C ASN A 113 12.91 -18.21 -14.43
N PRO A 114 13.48 -19.36 -14.87
CA PRO A 114 12.68 -20.48 -15.38
C PRO A 114 11.64 -21.03 -14.39
N LYS A 115 11.87 -20.88 -13.06
CA LYS A 115 10.91 -21.27 -12.02
C LYS A 115 9.66 -20.39 -11.99
N LEU A 116 9.74 -19.19 -12.57
CA LEU A 116 8.64 -18.23 -12.67
C LEU A 116 8.02 -18.17 -14.07
N LYS A 117 8.36 -19.16 -14.95
CA LYS A 117 7.88 -19.21 -16.34
C LYS A 117 6.35 -19.04 -16.43
N ARG A 118 5.60 -19.74 -15.58
CA ARG A 118 4.13 -19.63 -15.58
C ARG A 118 3.64 -18.20 -15.37
N LEU A 119 4.36 -17.42 -14.55
CA LEU A 119 4.02 -16.02 -14.28
C LEU A 119 4.39 -15.12 -15.44
N SER A 120 5.57 -15.34 -16.07
CA SER A 120 5.98 -14.60 -17.26
C SER A 120 5.07 -14.90 -18.46
N ASP A 121 4.66 -16.15 -18.65
CA ASP A 121 3.70 -16.54 -19.70
C ASP A 121 2.35 -15.83 -19.48
N PHE A 122 1.84 -15.84 -18.25
CA PHE A 122 0.61 -15.09 -17.91
C PHE A 122 0.71 -13.60 -18.30
N CYS A 123 1.85 -12.97 -18.01
CA CYS A 123 2.05 -11.56 -18.37
C CYS A 123 2.06 -11.38 -19.90
N SER A 124 2.79 -12.23 -20.63
CA SER A 124 2.90 -12.15 -22.08
C SER A 124 1.56 -12.38 -22.76
N ASP A 125 0.88 -13.47 -22.43
CA ASP A 125 -0.43 -13.84 -22.98
C ASP A 125 -1.49 -12.76 -22.70
N THR A 126 -1.42 -12.13 -21.52
CA THR A 126 -2.35 -11.06 -21.18
C THR A 126 -2.09 -9.83 -22.04
N LEU A 127 -0.83 -9.41 -22.16
CA LEU A 127 -0.47 -8.23 -22.96
C LEU A 127 -0.76 -8.42 -24.45
N GLU A 128 -0.60 -9.64 -24.99
CA GLU A 128 -0.94 -9.95 -26.38
C GLU A 128 -2.44 -9.83 -26.70
N ARG A 129 -3.29 -10.08 -25.69
CA ARG A 129 -4.75 -10.04 -25.84
C ARG A 129 -5.38 -8.69 -25.49
N LEU A 130 -4.67 -7.84 -24.73
CA LEU A 130 -5.18 -6.56 -24.29
C LEU A 130 -5.06 -5.51 -25.40
N ASP A 131 -6.19 -4.92 -25.78
CA ASP A 131 -6.19 -3.60 -26.37
C ASP A 131 -5.89 -2.57 -25.27
N MET A 132 -4.69 -2.04 -25.27
CA MET A 132 -4.21 -1.15 -24.19
C MET A 132 -5.02 0.14 -24.09
N ASP A 133 -5.46 0.70 -25.23
CA ASP A 133 -6.25 1.94 -25.23
C ASP A 133 -7.65 1.70 -24.64
N GLU A 134 -8.25 0.57 -24.97
CA GLU A 134 -9.54 0.18 -24.37
C GLU A 134 -9.39 -0.16 -22.89
N TYR A 135 -8.35 -0.91 -22.54
CA TYR A 135 -8.05 -1.24 -21.14
C TYR A 135 -7.85 0.01 -20.28
N ASP A 136 -7.11 0.98 -20.78
CA ASP A 136 -6.88 2.25 -20.10
C ASP A 136 -8.18 3.02 -19.89
N ARG A 137 -9.06 3.09 -20.92
CA ARG A 137 -10.38 3.70 -20.80
C ARG A 137 -11.28 2.98 -19.77
N GLN A 138 -11.22 1.65 -19.73
CA GLN A 138 -11.95 0.86 -18.73
C GLN A 138 -11.45 1.14 -17.31
N CYS A 139 -10.13 1.20 -17.11
CA CYS A 139 -9.54 1.55 -15.83
C CYS A 139 -9.95 2.96 -15.37
N GLU A 140 -9.86 3.96 -16.24
CA GLU A 140 -10.28 5.33 -15.94
C GLU A 140 -11.78 5.41 -15.59
N THR A 141 -12.62 4.72 -16.35
CA THR A 141 -14.06 4.64 -16.10
C THR A 141 -14.36 3.98 -14.76
N PHE A 142 -13.68 2.88 -14.47
CA PHE A 142 -13.80 2.19 -13.19
C PHE A 142 -13.42 3.11 -12.03
N TYR A 143 -12.27 3.75 -12.09
CA TYR A 143 -11.80 4.65 -11.02
C TYR A 143 -12.70 5.87 -10.84
N LYS A 144 -13.21 6.42 -11.95
CA LYS A 144 -14.17 7.52 -11.89
C LYS A 144 -15.47 7.09 -11.20
N LYS A 145 -16.07 5.97 -11.61
CA LYS A 145 -17.28 5.45 -10.98
C LYS A 145 -17.08 5.15 -9.50
N MET A 146 -15.95 4.51 -9.14
CA MET A 146 -15.60 4.26 -7.74
C MET A 146 -15.53 5.55 -6.94
N THR A 147 -14.95 6.61 -7.53
CA THR A 147 -14.84 7.91 -6.87
C THR A 147 -16.21 8.55 -6.71
N ASP A 148 -17.01 8.57 -7.76
CA ASP A 148 -18.35 9.21 -7.77
C ASP A 148 -19.30 8.50 -6.78
N GLU A 149 -19.32 7.17 -6.75
CA GLU A 149 -20.14 6.40 -5.81
C GLU A 149 -19.68 6.57 -4.36
N CYS A 150 -18.38 6.63 -4.11
CA CYS A 150 -17.86 6.94 -2.77
C CYS A 150 -18.22 8.35 -2.30
N ILE A 151 -18.30 9.34 -3.23
CA ILE A 151 -18.73 10.71 -2.91
C ILE A 151 -20.24 10.74 -2.64
N ALA A 152 -21.03 10.05 -3.46
CA ALA A 152 -22.49 10.06 -3.38
C ALA A 152 -23.04 9.41 -2.11
N CYS A 153 -22.27 8.54 -1.47
CA CYS A 153 -22.76 7.77 -0.32
C CYS A 153 -22.84 8.56 0.98
N ASP A 154 -22.40 9.82 1.09
CA ASP A 154 -22.22 10.52 2.39
C ASP A 154 -21.56 9.63 3.46
N ALA A 155 -21.17 8.43 3.04
CA ALA A 155 -20.63 7.39 3.89
C ALA A 155 -19.35 7.88 4.56
N LEU A 156 -18.59 8.75 3.89
CA LEU A 156 -17.35 9.30 4.44
C LEU A 156 -17.60 10.10 5.72
N GLU A 157 -18.64 10.90 5.73
CA GLU A 157 -19.07 11.66 6.91
C GLU A 157 -19.62 10.73 7.99
N LEU A 158 -20.39 9.73 7.58
CA LEU A 158 -20.93 8.73 8.50
C LEU A 158 -19.81 7.87 9.10
N PHE A 159 -18.84 7.45 8.31
CA PHE A 159 -17.66 6.70 8.78
C PHE A 159 -16.80 7.50 9.74
N LYS A 160 -16.54 8.77 9.44
CA LYS A 160 -15.84 9.68 10.35
C LYS A 160 -16.59 9.85 11.67
N LYS A 161 -17.93 9.98 11.63
CA LYS A 161 -18.76 10.13 12.83
C LYS A 161 -18.89 8.86 13.67
N LEU A 162 -18.85 7.69 13.04
CA LEU A 162 -19.08 6.40 13.70
C LEU A 162 -17.79 5.66 14.04
N GLY A 163 -16.60 6.15 13.61
CA GLY A 163 -15.33 5.45 13.80
C GLY A 163 -15.30 4.07 13.13
N LEU A 164 -16.14 3.85 12.14
CA LEU A 164 -16.27 2.56 11.47
C LEU A 164 -15.31 2.50 10.28
N HIS A 165 -14.39 1.55 10.32
CA HIS A 165 -13.42 1.29 9.24
C HIS A 165 -13.80 0.11 8.34
N ASP A 166 -14.91 -0.57 8.63
CA ASP A 166 -15.36 -1.74 7.87
C ASP A 166 -16.42 -1.36 6.84
N PHE A 167 -15.95 -0.99 5.66
CA PHE A 167 -16.79 -0.59 4.53
C PHE A 167 -17.77 -1.67 4.05
N ALA A 168 -17.45 -2.94 4.24
CA ALA A 168 -18.23 -4.05 3.72
C ALA A 168 -19.63 -4.16 4.37
N ARG A 169 -19.81 -3.56 5.55
CA ARG A 169 -21.05 -3.67 6.31
C ARG A 169 -22.05 -2.53 6.08
N CYS A 170 -21.64 -1.46 5.43
CA CYS A 170 -22.42 -0.20 5.45
C CYS A 170 -23.12 0.18 4.16
N SER A 171 -23.02 -0.54 3.05
CA SER A 171 -23.57 -0.03 1.82
C SER A 171 -24.11 -1.06 0.82
N PRO A 172 -25.27 -0.78 0.19
CA PRO A 172 -25.67 -1.39 -1.04
C PRO A 172 -24.95 -0.78 -2.26
N ILE A 173 -23.68 -0.37 -2.14
CA ILE A 173 -22.88 0.16 -3.26
C ILE A 173 -22.80 -0.94 -4.32
N LYS A 174 -23.33 -0.65 -5.50
CA LYS A 174 -23.06 -1.48 -6.67
C LYS A 174 -21.66 -1.14 -7.18
N TRP A 175 -20.71 -1.94 -6.75
CA TRP A 175 -19.33 -1.82 -7.23
C TRP A 175 -19.29 -2.00 -8.74
N PRO A 176 -18.64 -1.11 -9.50
CA PRO A 176 -18.45 -1.32 -10.92
C PRO A 176 -17.63 -2.60 -11.16
N GLU A 177 -17.86 -3.26 -12.29
CA GLU A 177 -17.06 -4.42 -12.67
C GLU A 177 -15.58 -4.02 -12.79
N LEU A 178 -14.72 -4.83 -12.16
CA LEU A 178 -13.28 -4.65 -12.24
C LEU A 178 -12.82 -4.85 -13.69
N PRO A 179 -11.96 -3.99 -14.22
CA PRO A 179 -11.27 -4.27 -15.47
C PRO A 179 -10.53 -5.61 -15.41
N GLN A 180 -10.28 -6.19 -16.57
CA GLN A 180 -9.47 -7.41 -16.62
C GLN A 180 -8.10 -7.19 -15.96
N PRO A 181 -7.50 -8.22 -15.35
CA PRO A 181 -6.14 -8.11 -14.83
C PRO A 181 -5.16 -7.63 -15.90
N GLY A 182 -4.43 -6.57 -15.61
CA GLY A 182 -3.50 -5.97 -16.56
C GLY A 182 -2.49 -5.06 -15.87
N PRO A 183 -1.66 -4.32 -16.63
CA PRO A 183 -0.51 -3.57 -16.11
C PRO A 183 -0.84 -2.49 -15.07
N ARG A 184 -2.09 -2.04 -14.98
CA ARG A 184 -2.53 -1.04 -14.01
C ARG A 184 -3.07 -1.64 -12.72
N TRP A 185 -3.24 -2.95 -12.67
CA TRP A 185 -3.71 -3.66 -11.49
C TRP A 185 -2.60 -3.75 -10.43
N GLU A 186 -2.93 -3.49 -9.17
CA GLU A 186 -1.98 -3.52 -8.04
C GLU A 186 -1.32 -4.88 -7.81
N ASN A 187 -1.94 -5.94 -8.30
CA ASN A 187 -1.39 -7.30 -8.26
C ASN A 187 -0.64 -7.70 -9.55
N TRP A 188 -0.52 -6.79 -10.51
CA TRP A 188 0.25 -7.08 -11.71
C TRP A 188 1.73 -7.33 -11.36
N PRO A 189 2.32 -8.42 -11.89
CA PRO A 189 3.71 -8.76 -11.57
C PRO A 189 4.69 -7.63 -11.84
N GLY A 190 5.41 -7.22 -10.80
CA GLY A 190 6.42 -6.16 -10.88
C GLY A 190 5.91 -4.73 -10.76
N VAL A 191 4.60 -4.49 -10.71
CA VAL A 191 4.05 -3.13 -10.70
C VAL A 191 4.46 -2.33 -9.46
N LEU A 192 4.38 -2.92 -8.29
CA LEU A 192 4.76 -2.25 -7.04
C LEU A 192 6.29 -2.15 -6.87
N TYR A 193 7.03 -3.13 -7.41
CA TYR A 193 8.48 -2.98 -7.50
C TYR A 193 8.85 -1.73 -8.31
N LYS A 194 8.29 -1.58 -9.52
CA LYS A 194 8.56 -0.45 -10.41
C LYS A 194 8.18 0.89 -9.79
N ASN A 195 7.00 0.97 -9.18
CA ASN A 195 6.37 2.24 -8.80
C ASN A 195 6.55 2.61 -7.32
N MET A 196 6.94 1.67 -6.47
CA MET A 196 7.14 1.89 -5.03
C MET A 196 8.56 1.50 -4.59
N VAL A 197 8.94 0.21 -4.70
CA VAL A 197 10.22 -0.28 -4.17
C VAL A 197 11.42 0.41 -4.85
N LYS A 198 11.38 0.58 -6.18
CA LYS A 198 12.46 1.20 -6.94
C LYS A 198 12.72 2.66 -6.52
N ARG A 199 11.74 3.34 -5.94
CA ARG A 199 11.87 4.74 -5.48
C ARG A 199 12.70 4.87 -4.21
N ILE A 200 12.78 3.81 -3.41
CA ILE A 200 13.61 3.79 -2.19
C ILE A 200 15.01 3.24 -2.45
N ILE A 201 15.32 2.81 -3.64
CA ILE A 201 16.68 2.55 -4.08
C ILE A 201 17.28 3.90 -4.52
N PRO A 202 18.40 4.38 -4.00
CA PRO A 202 19.51 3.66 -3.37
C PRO A 202 19.66 3.83 -1.85
N PHE A 203 18.61 3.99 -1.08
CA PHE A 203 18.78 4.06 0.38
C PHE A 203 19.50 2.83 0.92
N SER A 204 20.52 3.05 1.74
CA SER A 204 21.15 1.98 2.50
C SER A 204 20.21 1.53 3.61
N LEU A 205 19.85 0.25 3.61
CA LEU A 205 18.95 -0.34 4.59
C LEU A 205 19.73 -1.17 5.61
N GLY A 206 19.50 -0.95 6.89
CA GLY A 206 20.02 -1.81 7.97
C GLY A 206 19.28 -3.16 8.06
N GLY A 207 18.04 -3.22 7.61
CA GLY A 207 17.23 -4.44 7.61
C GLY A 207 15.88 -4.25 6.91
N VAL A 208 15.18 -5.36 6.71
CA VAL A 208 13.85 -5.40 6.09
C VAL A 208 12.91 -6.20 6.97
N LEU A 209 11.77 -5.60 7.31
CA LEU A 209 10.62 -6.30 7.88
C LEU A 209 9.67 -6.63 6.73
N TRP A 210 9.34 -7.90 6.56
CA TRP A 210 8.42 -8.37 5.54
C TRP A 210 7.22 -9.07 6.17
N TYR A 211 6.01 -8.56 5.91
CA TYR A 211 4.76 -9.19 6.36
C TYR A 211 3.76 -9.20 5.21
N GLN A 212 3.74 -10.30 4.49
CA GLN A 212 2.92 -10.54 3.30
C GLN A 212 2.70 -12.04 3.15
N GLY A 213 1.63 -12.46 2.47
CA GLY A 213 1.39 -13.86 2.13
C GLY A 213 -0.08 -14.20 2.02
N GLU A 214 -0.94 -13.46 2.68
CA GLU A 214 -2.38 -13.73 2.76
C GLU A 214 -3.03 -13.73 1.37
N SER A 215 -2.66 -12.77 0.51
CA SER A 215 -3.17 -12.69 -0.86
C SER A 215 -2.58 -13.75 -1.82
N ASN A 216 -1.61 -14.55 -1.37
CA ASN A 216 -1.02 -15.65 -2.12
C ASN A 216 -1.60 -17.03 -1.75
N THR A 217 -2.58 -17.09 -0.86
CA THR A 217 -3.16 -18.35 -0.38
C THR A 217 -4.37 -18.83 -1.18
N TYR A 218 -4.77 -18.10 -2.24
CA TYR A 218 -5.94 -18.40 -3.08
C TYR A 218 -5.53 -18.74 -4.50
#